data_0837169969711c0d60a8e522d427aea6
#
_entry.id   0837169969711c0d60a8e522d427aea6
#
_cell.length_a   1.000
_cell.length_b   1.000
_cell.length_c   1.000
_cell.angle_alpha   90.00
_cell.angle_beta   90.00
_cell.angle_gamma   90.00
#
_symmetry.space_group_name_H-M   'P 1'
#
loop_
_entity.id
_entity.type
_entity.pdbx_description
1 polymer ?
#
loop_
_entity_poly.entity_id
_entity_poly.type
_entity_poly.pdbx_seq_one_letter_code
_entity_poly.pdbx_strand_id
1 'polypeptide(L)'
;MTRFRPNIVVSDVFGSAGDVTAHHRDGKTYLRKRSRPVHPMTEAQAAHLEVHRRALAAWREVPDTEKERWNAYAREVEPHRPPFDHSSWLSGQNLFVSAYHGFFTLGHEHVPEAQRFEKFPPFAVKVCSGVEVEGKLVLGFSVAGLEYADASRYWVYGKLQVVMAGAGKGNAPWKSVLAAGPCSVSPVELIVPNWREVWDMDWDSFQLHGQVVLLDALNGYRSQKHRLSALVELK
;
A
#
# COMPACT_ATOMS: atom_id res chain seq x y z
N MET A 1 4.95 13.74 -31.60
CA MET A 1 6.05 13.02 -30.92
C MET A 1 7.27 13.10 -31.83
N THR A 2 8.36 13.69 -31.37
CA THR A 2 9.57 13.89 -32.17
C THR A 2 10.61 12.86 -31.77
N ARG A 3 11.22 12.21 -32.77
CA ARG A 3 12.29 11.22 -32.55
C ARG A 3 13.62 11.95 -32.46
N PHE A 4 14.39 11.68 -31.40
CA PHE A 4 15.75 12.15 -31.26
C PHE A 4 16.71 11.18 -31.97
N ARG A 5 17.66 11.69 -32.72
CA ARG A 5 18.76 10.92 -33.29
C ARG A 5 20.05 11.28 -32.55
N PRO A 6 20.70 10.31 -31.89
CA PRO A 6 22.01 10.56 -31.27
C PRO A 6 23.04 11.07 -32.29
N ASN A 7 23.99 11.85 -31.84
CA ASN A 7 25.12 12.31 -32.58
C ASN A 7 26.41 12.10 -31.78
N ILE A 8 27.57 12.48 -32.34
CA ILE A 8 28.87 12.27 -31.70
C ILE A 8 29.03 13.01 -30.37
N VAL A 9 28.23 14.05 -30.11
CA VAL A 9 28.30 14.86 -28.88
C VAL A 9 27.29 14.38 -27.85
N VAL A 10 26.11 13.88 -28.31
CA VAL A 10 25.03 13.42 -27.43
C VAL A 10 24.62 12.03 -27.85
N SER A 11 25.06 11.04 -27.07
CA SER A 11 24.79 9.64 -27.35
C SER A 11 23.37 9.24 -26.88
N ASP A 12 22.91 9.82 -25.78
CA ASP A 12 21.59 9.52 -25.22
C ASP A 12 21.04 10.67 -24.36
N VAL A 13 19.72 10.76 -24.24
CA VAL A 13 19.02 11.76 -23.44
C VAL A 13 17.89 11.11 -22.65
N PHE A 14 17.91 11.28 -21.34
CA PHE A 14 16.88 10.78 -20.43
C PHE A 14 16.33 11.89 -19.53
N GLY A 15 15.09 11.71 -19.08
CA GLY A 15 14.51 12.55 -18.05
C GLY A 15 13.76 13.75 -18.61
N SER A 16 13.57 14.76 -17.77
CA SER A 16 12.78 15.93 -18.11
C SER A 16 13.62 17.20 -17.92
N ALA A 17 13.59 18.07 -18.94
CA ALA A 17 14.21 19.39 -18.90
C ALA A 17 13.19 20.40 -19.41
N GLY A 18 12.81 21.36 -18.54
CA GLY A 18 11.78 22.35 -18.88
C GLY A 18 10.45 21.69 -19.30
N ASP A 19 9.99 22.03 -20.46
CA ASP A 19 8.73 21.53 -21.03
C ASP A 19 8.87 20.24 -21.86
N VAL A 20 10.04 19.62 -21.86
CA VAL A 20 10.30 18.42 -22.65
C VAL A 20 10.67 17.25 -21.75
N THR A 21 10.12 16.09 -22.05
CA THR A 21 10.50 14.81 -21.46
C THR A 21 11.09 13.90 -22.55
N ALA A 22 12.29 13.37 -22.28
CA ALA A 22 12.92 12.33 -23.09
C ALA A 22 12.72 10.98 -22.46
N HIS A 23 12.31 9.98 -23.22
CA HIS A 23 12.22 8.59 -22.78
C HIS A 23 12.72 7.64 -23.87
N HIS A 24 13.29 6.53 -23.41
CA HIS A 24 13.82 5.49 -24.27
C HIS A 24 12.82 4.36 -24.41
N ARG A 25 12.60 3.91 -25.64
CA ARG A 25 11.76 2.76 -25.93
C ARG A 25 12.27 2.06 -27.20
N ASP A 26 12.45 0.75 -27.13
CA ASP A 26 12.88 -0.09 -28.24
C ASP A 26 14.18 0.43 -28.93
N GLY A 27 15.17 0.83 -28.11
CA GLY A 27 16.45 1.35 -28.59
C GLY A 27 16.37 2.74 -29.26
N LYS A 28 15.27 3.48 -29.05
CA LYS A 28 15.06 4.81 -29.64
C LYS A 28 14.67 5.81 -28.57
N THR A 29 15.24 7.00 -28.62
CA THR A 29 14.90 8.11 -27.74
C THR A 29 13.82 8.96 -28.37
N TYR A 30 12.76 9.21 -27.60
CA TYR A 30 11.61 10.04 -27.99
C TYR A 30 11.53 11.27 -27.11
N LEU A 31 11.32 12.41 -27.73
CA LEU A 31 11.04 13.68 -27.07
C LEU A 31 9.53 13.95 -27.14
N ARG A 32 8.93 14.28 -26.02
CA ARG A 32 7.52 14.73 -25.98
C ARG A 32 7.39 15.95 -25.11
N LYS A 33 6.43 16.81 -25.45
CA LYS A 33 6.07 17.92 -24.59
C LYS A 33 5.58 17.37 -23.24
N ARG A 34 6.09 17.91 -22.15
CA ARG A 34 5.64 17.59 -20.81
C ARG A 34 4.22 18.09 -20.62
N SER A 35 3.28 17.17 -20.47
CA SER A 35 1.95 17.54 -20.00
C SER A 35 2.02 17.67 -18.49
N ARG A 36 1.59 18.79 -17.97
CA ARG A 36 1.27 18.93 -16.54
C ARG A 36 -0.16 18.41 -16.38
N PRO A 37 -0.37 17.21 -15.80
CA PRO A 37 -1.72 16.76 -15.55
C PRO A 37 -2.36 17.73 -14.55
N VAL A 38 -3.38 18.43 -14.98
CA VAL A 38 -4.25 19.21 -14.08
C VAL A 38 -5.36 18.28 -13.65
N HIS A 39 -5.04 17.37 -12.71
CA HIS A 39 -6.07 16.59 -12.05
C HIS A 39 -6.32 17.24 -10.68
N PRO A 40 -7.55 17.67 -10.41
CA PRO A 40 -7.91 18.04 -9.06
C PRO A 40 -7.65 16.82 -8.19
N MET A 41 -6.92 17.00 -7.08
CA MET A 41 -6.70 15.92 -6.13
C MET A 41 -8.04 15.50 -5.57
N THR A 42 -8.28 14.18 -5.54
CA THR A 42 -9.43 13.66 -4.81
C THR A 42 -9.21 13.88 -3.29
N GLU A 43 -10.28 13.93 -2.53
CA GLU A 43 -10.22 14.08 -1.07
C GLU A 43 -9.32 13.01 -0.43
N ALA A 44 -9.43 11.75 -0.86
CA ALA A 44 -8.57 10.67 -0.39
C ALA A 44 -7.08 10.88 -0.73
N GLN A 45 -6.77 11.45 -1.91
CA GLN A 45 -5.39 11.78 -2.27
C GLN A 45 -4.85 12.95 -1.42
N ALA A 46 -5.70 13.94 -1.14
CA ALA A 46 -5.34 15.07 -0.29
C ALA A 46 -5.05 14.61 1.15
N ALA A 47 -5.91 13.76 1.72
CA ALA A 47 -5.71 13.18 3.04
C ALA A 47 -4.41 12.37 3.12
N HIS A 48 -4.13 11.51 2.14
CA HIS A 48 -2.89 10.73 2.09
C HIS A 48 -1.64 11.63 1.97
N LEU A 49 -1.71 12.68 1.15
CA LEU A 49 -0.61 13.64 0.99
C LEU A 49 -0.35 14.41 2.29
N GLU A 50 -1.40 14.74 3.05
CA GLU A 50 -1.26 15.41 4.34
C GLU A 50 -0.52 14.53 5.36
N VAL A 51 -0.87 13.24 5.45
CA VAL A 51 -0.14 12.26 6.29
C VAL A 51 1.33 12.19 5.86
N HIS A 52 1.60 12.16 4.57
CA HIS A 52 2.96 12.13 4.04
C HIS A 52 3.76 13.40 4.41
N ARG A 53 3.14 14.58 4.32
CA ARG A 53 3.76 15.84 4.73
C ARG A 53 4.09 15.86 6.22
N ARG A 54 3.18 15.37 7.07
CA ARG A 54 3.40 15.22 8.51
C ARG A 54 4.57 14.27 8.81
N ALA A 55 4.65 13.14 8.11
CA ALA A 55 5.76 12.21 8.25
C ALA A 55 7.10 12.86 7.88
N LEU A 56 7.15 13.64 6.77
CA LEU A 56 8.37 14.35 6.39
C LEU A 56 8.74 15.48 7.36
N ALA A 57 7.76 16.16 7.94
CA ALA A 57 7.99 17.17 8.97
C ALA A 57 8.55 16.51 10.23
N ALA A 58 7.92 15.43 10.71
CA ALA A 58 8.40 14.66 11.85
C ALA A 58 9.84 14.14 11.65
N TRP A 59 10.17 13.64 10.45
CA TRP A 59 11.54 13.21 10.14
C TRP A 59 12.60 14.30 10.33
N ARG A 60 12.27 15.56 10.06
CA ARG A 60 13.20 16.68 10.23
C ARG A 60 13.57 16.89 11.71
N GLU A 61 12.59 16.65 12.58
CA GLU A 61 12.74 16.81 14.04
C GLU A 61 13.41 15.59 14.71
N VAL A 62 13.54 14.46 14.01
CA VAL A 62 14.20 13.26 14.54
C VAL A 62 15.68 13.59 14.82
N PRO A 63 16.23 13.28 16.01
CA PRO A 63 17.64 13.46 16.32
C PRO A 63 18.56 12.67 15.36
N ASP A 64 19.76 13.20 15.10
CA ASP A 64 20.69 12.58 14.16
C ASP A 64 21.11 11.16 14.60
N THR A 65 21.24 10.90 15.89
CA THR A 65 21.51 9.56 16.44
C THR A 65 20.40 8.56 16.09
N GLU A 66 19.14 8.99 16.11
CA GLU A 66 18.01 8.15 15.70
C GLU A 66 17.94 8.02 14.16
N LYS A 67 18.28 9.06 13.41
CA LYS A 67 18.40 8.97 11.94
C LYS A 67 19.46 7.94 11.52
N GLU A 68 20.56 7.87 12.26
CA GLU A 68 21.59 6.84 12.03
C GLU A 68 21.06 5.43 12.28
N ARG A 69 20.26 5.23 13.34
CA ARG A 69 19.59 3.94 13.60
C ARG A 69 18.62 3.57 12.47
N TRP A 70 17.77 4.50 12.02
CA TRP A 70 16.89 4.30 10.89
C TRP A 70 17.66 3.92 9.61
N ASN A 71 18.79 4.58 9.35
CA ASN A 71 19.64 4.26 8.20
C ASN A 71 20.29 2.87 8.33
N ALA A 72 20.72 2.48 9.54
CA ALA A 72 21.27 1.16 9.80
C ALA A 72 20.22 0.06 9.55
N TYR A 73 19.03 0.21 10.12
CA TYR A 73 17.94 -0.77 9.94
C TYR A 73 17.40 -0.82 8.51
N ALA A 74 17.36 0.31 7.81
CA ALA A 74 16.94 0.34 6.41
C ALA A 74 17.84 -0.52 5.50
N ARG A 75 19.12 -0.66 5.82
CA ARG A 75 20.08 -1.52 5.09
C ARG A 75 19.82 -3.01 5.31
N GLU A 76 19.15 -3.39 6.39
CA GLU A 76 18.80 -4.77 6.72
C GLU A 76 17.50 -5.23 6.02
N VAL A 77 16.70 -4.27 5.53
CA VAL A 77 15.45 -4.58 4.82
C VAL A 77 15.76 -5.06 3.41
N GLU A 78 15.35 -6.27 3.09
CA GLU A 78 15.49 -6.81 1.73
C GLU A 78 14.74 -5.91 0.72
N PRO A 79 15.34 -5.61 -0.46
CA PRO A 79 14.68 -4.81 -1.48
C PRO A 79 13.37 -5.44 -1.91
N HIS A 80 12.26 -4.74 -1.77
CA HIS A 80 10.92 -5.24 -2.12
C HIS A 80 10.63 -5.25 -3.62
N ARG A 81 11.58 -4.90 -4.47
CA ARG A 81 11.41 -4.80 -5.93
C ARG A 81 12.49 -5.56 -6.68
N PRO A 82 12.31 -6.86 -6.90
CA PRO A 82 13.00 -7.51 -7.99
C PRO A 82 12.32 -7.11 -9.33
N PRO A 83 12.99 -7.10 -10.46
CA PRO A 83 14.39 -7.43 -10.71
C PRO A 83 15.22 -6.25 -11.25
N PHE A 84 14.78 -4.99 -11.10
CA PHE A 84 15.27 -3.89 -11.95
C PHE A 84 16.39 -3.06 -11.35
N ASP A 85 16.64 -3.15 -10.05
CA ASP A 85 17.72 -2.41 -9.43
C ASP A 85 18.19 -3.10 -8.15
N HIS A 86 19.32 -3.79 -8.24
CA HIS A 86 19.99 -4.42 -7.10
C HIS A 86 20.71 -3.40 -6.19
N SER A 87 20.76 -2.14 -6.61
CA SER A 87 21.46 -1.07 -5.90
C SER A 87 20.55 -0.14 -5.09
N SER A 88 19.23 -0.20 -5.28
CA SER A 88 18.30 0.69 -4.59
C SER A 88 17.97 0.18 -3.19
N TRP A 89 18.85 0.45 -2.25
CA TRP A 89 18.59 0.25 -0.83
C TRP A 89 17.52 1.24 -0.35
N LEU A 90 16.71 0.77 0.60
CA LEU A 90 15.78 1.65 1.29
C LEU A 90 16.58 2.64 2.15
N SER A 91 16.25 3.94 2.08
CA SER A 91 16.83 4.92 2.99
C SER A 91 16.13 4.89 4.34
N GLY A 92 16.81 5.32 5.41
CA GLY A 92 16.20 5.44 6.74
C GLY A 92 14.97 6.35 6.73
N GLN A 93 15.00 7.44 5.97
CA GLN A 93 13.84 8.31 5.78
C GLN A 93 12.65 7.56 5.16
N ASN A 94 12.86 6.74 4.13
CA ASN A 94 11.79 5.98 3.51
C ASN A 94 11.22 4.91 4.45
N LEU A 95 12.09 4.28 5.25
CA LEU A 95 11.66 3.33 6.27
C LEU A 95 10.81 4.01 7.35
N PHE A 96 11.27 5.17 7.86
CA PHE A 96 10.54 6.00 8.81
C PHE A 96 9.17 6.42 8.28
N VAL A 97 9.12 6.96 7.06
CA VAL A 97 7.86 7.38 6.42
C VAL A 97 6.90 6.20 6.27
N SER A 98 7.41 5.00 5.93
CA SER A 98 6.58 3.79 5.87
C SER A 98 6.01 3.41 7.23
N ALA A 99 6.83 3.44 8.30
CA ALA A 99 6.41 3.20 9.68
C ALA A 99 5.38 4.23 10.15
N TYR A 100 5.61 5.51 9.86
CA TYR A 100 4.70 6.59 10.20
C TYR A 100 3.30 6.40 9.57
N HIS A 101 3.25 6.05 8.28
CA HIS A 101 1.98 5.72 7.63
C HIS A 101 1.30 4.50 8.24
N GLY A 102 2.07 3.52 8.69
CA GLY A 102 1.55 2.36 9.42
C GLY A 102 0.91 2.77 10.74
N PHE A 103 1.62 3.53 11.55
CA PHE A 103 1.14 4.06 12.82
C PHE A 103 -0.11 4.91 12.65
N PHE A 104 -0.09 5.83 11.70
CA PHE A 104 -1.28 6.63 11.39
C PHE A 104 -2.48 5.76 10.99
N THR A 105 -2.26 4.70 10.21
CA THR A 105 -3.31 3.75 9.82
C THR A 105 -3.89 3.03 11.03
N LEU A 106 -3.07 2.72 12.05
CA LEU A 106 -3.49 2.10 13.30
C LEU A 106 -4.11 3.08 14.31
N GLY A 107 -4.16 4.38 13.99
CA GLY A 107 -4.68 5.42 14.89
C GLY A 107 -3.70 5.86 15.97
N HIS A 108 -2.41 5.54 15.85
CA HIS A 108 -1.40 6.05 16.77
C HIS A 108 -1.10 7.53 16.49
N GLU A 109 -1.01 8.32 17.55
CA GLU A 109 -0.68 9.75 17.48
C GLU A 109 0.81 10.04 17.64
N HIS A 110 1.58 9.09 18.20
CA HIS A 110 3.00 9.27 18.43
C HIS A 110 3.85 8.93 17.20
N VAL A 111 5.04 9.51 17.16
CA VAL A 111 6.04 9.25 16.11
C VAL A 111 6.66 7.87 16.33
N PRO A 112 6.83 7.04 15.27
CA PRO A 112 7.46 5.74 15.42
C PRO A 112 8.93 5.87 15.83
N GLU A 113 9.35 5.05 16.77
CA GLU A 113 10.76 4.90 17.15
C GLU A 113 11.50 3.98 16.17
N ALA A 114 12.83 4.17 16.07
CA ALA A 114 13.65 3.31 15.23
C ALA A 114 13.70 1.89 15.81
N GLN A 115 13.11 0.94 15.10
CA GLN A 115 13.13 -0.46 15.46
C GLN A 115 13.70 -1.30 14.32
N ARG A 116 14.37 -2.40 14.68
CA ARG A 116 14.91 -3.34 13.72
C ARG A 116 13.76 -4.00 12.97
N PHE A 117 13.93 -4.14 11.65
CA PHE A 117 12.96 -4.89 10.86
C PHE A 117 13.04 -6.38 11.20
N GLU A 118 11.92 -6.92 11.63
CA GLU A 118 11.74 -8.36 11.81
C GLU A 118 10.97 -8.91 10.63
N LYS A 119 11.40 -10.07 10.14
CA LYS A 119 10.71 -10.74 9.04
C LYS A 119 9.31 -11.15 9.49
N PHE A 120 8.32 -10.71 8.73
CA PHE A 120 6.94 -11.13 8.99
C PHE A 120 6.79 -12.65 8.89
N PRO A 121 5.98 -13.25 9.75
CA PRO A 121 5.64 -14.67 9.61
C PRO A 121 4.95 -14.92 8.25
N PRO A 122 5.14 -16.08 7.64
CA PRO A 122 4.35 -16.47 6.48
C PRO A 122 2.88 -16.52 6.87
N PHE A 123 2.01 -15.92 6.09
CA PHE A 123 0.58 -15.89 6.39
C PHE A 123 -0.25 -16.12 5.13
N ALA A 124 -1.44 -16.64 5.33
CA ALA A 124 -2.47 -16.78 4.31
C ALA A 124 -3.79 -16.21 4.82
N VAL A 125 -4.54 -15.57 3.96
CA VAL A 125 -5.83 -14.96 4.30
C VAL A 125 -6.91 -15.54 3.41
N LYS A 126 -8.02 -15.97 4.03
CA LYS A 126 -9.21 -16.45 3.34
C LYS A 126 -10.44 -15.70 3.84
N VAL A 127 -11.38 -15.42 2.94
CA VAL A 127 -12.70 -14.91 3.31
C VAL A 127 -13.53 -16.07 3.84
N CYS A 128 -14.11 -15.91 5.03
CA CYS A 128 -14.95 -16.91 5.69
C CYS A 128 -16.42 -16.55 5.69
N SER A 129 -16.73 -15.27 5.70
CA SER A 129 -18.11 -14.79 5.80
C SER A 129 -18.25 -13.39 5.20
N GLY A 130 -19.45 -13.09 4.73
CA GLY A 130 -19.90 -11.75 4.37
C GLY A 130 -21.29 -11.55 4.91
N VAL A 131 -21.49 -10.45 5.65
CA VAL A 131 -22.79 -10.08 6.21
C VAL A 131 -23.00 -8.59 6.01
N GLU A 132 -24.23 -8.20 5.72
CA GLU A 132 -24.61 -6.79 5.71
C GLU A 132 -25.29 -6.44 7.02
N VAL A 133 -24.75 -5.45 7.74
CA VAL A 133 -25.28 -4.95 8.99
C VAL A 133 -25.40 -3.43 8.91
N GLU A 134 -26.60 -2.91 9.03
CA GLU A 134 -26.87 -1.46 9.01
C GLU A 134 -26.22 -0.73 7.79
N GLY A 135 -26.31 -1.32 6.61
CA GLY A 135 -25.72 -0.75 5.39
C GLY A 135 -24.18 -0.84 5.31
N LYS A 136 -23.55 -1.56 6.24
CA LYS A 136 -22.12 -1.83 6.25
C LYS A 136 -21.87 -3.26 5.80
N LEU A 137 -20.89 -3.47 4.95
CA LEU A 137 -20.41 -4.80 4.60
C LEU A 137 -19.37 -5.23 5.64
N VAL A 138 -19.67 -6.27 6.38
CA VAL A 138 -18.76 -6.91 7.36
C VAL A 138 -18.22 -8.17 6.72
N LEU A 139 -16.93 -8.20 6.45
CA LEU A 139 -16.21 -9.34 5.88
C LEU A 139 -15.37 -10.01 6.95
N GLY A 140 -15.65 -11.26 7.23
CA GLY A 140 -14.85 -12.10 8.13
C GLY A 140 -13.70 -12.77 7.37
N PHE A 141 -12.49 -12.67 7.91
CA PHE A 141 -11.29 -13.28 7.36
C PHE A 141 -10.66 -14.23 8.36
N SER A 142 -10.27 -15.40 7.92
CA SER A 142 -9.35 -16.24 8.68
C SER A 142 -7.92 -15.95 8.24
N VAL A 143 -7.04 -15.79 9.21
CA VAL A 143 -5.60 -15.58 9.01
C VAL A 143 -4.88 -16.81 9.55
N ALA A 144 -4.23 -17.57 8.70
CA ALA A 144 -3.43 -18.73 9.05
C ALA A 144 -1.93 -18.39 8.98
N GLY A 145 -1.11 -19.15 9.69
CA GLY A 145 0.36 -19.01 9.70
C GLY A 145 0.89 -18.13 10.83
N LEU A 146 0.01 -17.70 11.74
CA LEU A 146 0.41 -16.90 12.91
C LEU A 146 0.48 -17.73 14.21
N GLU A 147 0.40 -19.04 14.14
CA GLU A 147 0.31 -19.93 15.31
C GLU A 147 1.52 -19.84 16.25
N TYR A 148 2.68 -19.45 15.70
CA TYR A 148 3.94 -19.31 16.44
C TYR A 148 4.36 -17.85 16.64
N ALA A 149 3.51 -16.90 16.28
CA ALA A 149 3.76 -15.47 16.41
C ALA A 149 2.78 -14.86 17.40
N ASP A 150 3.13 -13.71 17.98
CA ASP A 150 2.18 -12.93 18.74
C ASP A 150 1.14 -12.31 17.81
N ALA A 151 0.04 -13.01 17.62
CA ALA A 151 -1.04 -12.57 16.72
C ALA A 151 -1.71 -11.25 17.17
N SER A 152 -1.57 -10.86 18.45
CA SER A 152 -2.10 -9.59 18.96
C SER A 152 -1.34 -8.37 18.41
N ARG A 153 -0.10 -8.59 17.99
CA ARG A 153 0.78 -7.57 17.38
C ARG A 153 0.37 -7.21 15.97
N TYR A 154 -0.29 -8.13 15.24
CA TYR A 154 -0.55 -7.96 13.82
C TYR A 154 -2.00 -7.59 13.54
N TRP A 155 -2.19 -6.63 12.62
CA TRP A 155 -3.49 -6.20 12.14
C TRP A 155 -3.60 -6.43 10.64
N VAL A 156 -4.78 -6.82 10.18
CA VAL A 156 -5.06 -6.94 8.74
C VAL A 156 -5.40 -5.57 8.18
N TYR A 157 -4.66 -5.15 7.16
CA TYR A 157 -4.98 -3.98 6.37
C TYR A 157 -5.17 -4.40 4.91
N GLY A 158 -6.34 -4.15 4.36
CA GLY A 158 -6.73 -4.60 3.04
C GLY A 158 -7.07 -3.45 2.10
N LYS A 159 -6.77 -3.63 0.82
CA LYS A 159 -7.41 -2.92 -0.28
C LYS A 159 -8.36 -3.88 -0.95
N LEU A 160 -9.65 -3.54 -0.93
CA LEU A 160 -10.74 -4.39 -1.39
C LEU A 160 -11.41 -3.75 -2.62
N GLN A 161 -11.84 -4.60 -3.54
CA GLN A 161 -12.64 -4.25 -4.69
C GLN A 161 -13.77 -5.29 -4.80
N VAL A 162 -14.99 -4.83 -4.93
CA VAL A 162 -16.16 -5.66 -5.16
C VAL A 162 -16.59 -5.49 -6.61
N VAL A 163 -16.88 -6.61 -7.28
CA VAL A 163 -17.36 -6.66 -8.65
C VAL A 163 -18.44 -7.73 -8.78
N MET A 164 -19.13 -7.78 -9.89
CA MET A 164 -20.15 -8.79 -10.17
C MET A 164 -19.61 -10.20 -9.98
N ALA A 165 -20.43 -11.12 -9.48
CA ALA A 165 -20.09 -12.52 -9.27
C ALA A 165 -19.47 -13.14 -10.53
N GLY A 166 -18.33 -13.80 -10.39
CA GLY A 166 -17.57 -14.40 -11.48
C GLY A 166 -16.78 -13.41 -12.35
N ALA A 167 -16.87 -12.11 -12.11
CA ALA A 167 -16.10 -11.14 -12.86
C ALA A 167 -14.65 -11.07 -12.37
N GLY A 168 -13.72 -10.81 -13.30
CA GLY A 168 -12.33 -10.47 -12.97
C GLY A 168 -12.21 -9.05 -12.42
N LYS A 169 -10.98 -8.67 -12.04
CA LYS A 169 -10.68 -7.29 -11.62
C LYS A 169 -11.10 -6.31 -12.71
N GLY A 170 -11.91 -5.34 -12.33
CA GLY A 170 -12.44 -4.33 -13.23
C GLY A 170 -11.96 -2.92 -12.86
N ASN A 171 -12.69 -1.93 -13.38
CA ASN A 171 -12.46 -0.50 -13.10
C ASN A 171 -13.14 -0.03 -11.81
N ALA A 172 -13.81 -0.91 -11.07
CA ALA A 172 -14.43 -0.57 -9.80
C ALA A 172 -13.40 0.01 -8.80
N PRO A 173 -13.79 0.95 -7.96
CA PRO A 173 -12.85 1.60 -7.02
C PRO A 173 -12.32 0.61 -5.99
N TRP A 174 -11.06 0.83 -5.58
CA TRP A 174 -10.43 0.12 -4.48
C TRP A 174 -10.64 0.88 -3.17
N LYS A 175 -11.17 0.21 -2.15
CA LYS A 175 -11.30 0.74 -0.80
C LYS A 175 -10.22 0.17 0.11
N SER A 176 -9.59 1.05 0.87
CA SER A 176 -8.63 0.66 1.92
C SER A 176 -9.36 0.53 3.24
N VAL A 177 -9.19 -0.59 3.91
CA VAL A 177 -9.88 -0.94 5.16
C VAL A 177 -8.88 -1.54 6.14
N LEU A 178 -8.92 -1.06 7.39
CA LEU A 178 -8.23 -1.67 8.52
C LEU A 178 -9.21 -2.60 9.23
N ALA A 179 -8.71 -3.73 9.72
CA ALA A 179 -9.48 -4.64 10.55
C ALA A 179 -9.99 -3.98 11.83
N ALA A 180 -11.12 -4.43 12.31
CA ALA A 180 -11.72 -3.93 13.56
C ALA A 180 -10.92 -4.31 14.81
N GLY A 181 -10.04 -5.31 14.69
CA GLY A 181 -9.18 -5.81 15.77
C GLY A 181 -7.93 -6.51 15.27
N PRO A 182 -7.04 -6.92 16.17
CA PRO A 182 -5.83 -7.65 15.85
C PRO A 182 -6.12 -9.09 15.37
N CYS A 183 -5.12 -9.72 14.77
CA CYS A 183 -5.23 -11.09 14.26
C CYS A 183 -5.42 -12.17 15.34
N SER A 184 -5.31 -11.83 16.62
CA SER A 184 -5.66 -12.74 17.74
C SER A 184 -7.16 -12.98 17.84
N VAL A 185 -7.99 -12.13 17.27
CA VAL A 185 -9.44 -12.29 17.18
C VAL A 185 -9.76 -13.01 15.87
N SER A 186 -10.50 -14.12 15.93
CA SER A 186 -10.87 -14.88 14.73
C SER A 186 -12.40 -15.11 14.70
N PRO A 187 -13.08 -14.80 13.58
CA PRO A 187 -12.55 -14.20 12.38
C PRO A 187 -12.14 -12.72 12.57
N VAL A 188 -11.14 -12.28 11.79
CA VAL A 188 -10.78 -10.87 11.72
C VAL A 188 -11.80 -10.15 10.84
N GLU A 189 -12.40 -9.11 11.34
CA GLU A 189 -13.46 -8.39 10.64
C GLU A 189 -12.94 -7.14 9.94
N LEU A 190 -13.29 -6.99 8.66
CA LEU A 190 -13.11 -5.78 7.88
C LEU A 190 -14.47 -5.16 7.58
N ILE A 191 -14.68 -3.94 8.06
CA ILE A 191 -15.97 -3.25 7.96
C ILE A 191 -15.89 -2.17 6.89
N VAL A 192 -16.71 -2.28 5.86
CA VAL A 192 -16.81 -1.29 4.78
C VAL A 192 -18.14 -0.56 4.88
N PRO A 193 -18.13 0.72 5.27
CA PRO A 193 -19.35 1.51 5.31
C PRO A 193 -19.80 1.89 3.89
N ASN A 194 -21.12 2.05 3.72
CA ASN A 194 -21.74 2.50 2.46
C ASN A 194 -21.27 1.72 1.22
N TRP A 195 -21.04 0.43 1.38
CA TRP A 195 -20.42 -0.40 0.35
C TRP A 195 -21.23 -0.49 -0.94
N ARG A 196 -22.56 -0.47 -0.85
CA ARG A 196 -23.46 -0.50 -2.03
C ARG A 196 -23.29 0.75 -2.89
N GLU A 197 -23.17 1.92 -2.28
CA GLU A 197 -22.92 3.18 -2.97
C GLU A 197 -21.52 3.25 -3.58
N VAL A 198 -20.53 2.72 -2.83
CA VAL A 198 -19.10 2.73 -3.25
C VAL A 198 -18.89 1.93 -4.53
N TRP A 199 -19.58 0.81 -4.66
CA TRP A 199 -19.40 -0.11 -5.80
C TRP A 199 -20.63 -0.22 -6.71
N ASP A 200 -21.68 0.60 -6.48
CA ASP A 200 -22.93 0.60 -7.24
C ASP A 200 -23.51 -0.82 -7.37
N MET A 201 -23.75 -1.45 -6.22
CA MET A 201 -24.10 -2.88 -6.13
C MET A 201 -25.41 -3.09 -5.37
N ASP A 202 -26.34 -3.80 -6.04
CA ASP A 202 -27.62 -4.21 -5.45
C ASP A 202 -27.72 -5.74 -5.21
N TRP A 203 -26.63 -6.49 -5.47
CA TRP A 203 -26.64 -7.94 -5.39
C TRP A 203 -26.13 -8.47 -4.06
N ASP A 204 -26.70 -9.58 -3.61
CA ASP A 204 -26.28 -10.29 -2.40
C ASP A 204 -25.17 -11.32 -2.64
N SER A 205 -24.73 -11.47 -3.91
CA SER A 205 -23.60 -12.32 -4.29
C SER A 205 -22.64 -11.53 -5.19
N PHE A 206 -21.36 -11.49 -4.82
CA PHE A 206 -20.36 -10.71 -5.53
C PHE A 206 -18.97 -11.37 -5.50
N GLN A 207 -18.12 -10.98 -6.44
CA GLN A 207 -16.71 -11.35 -6.42
C GLN A 207 -15.92 -10.28 -5.66
N LEU A 208 -15.25 -10.71 -4.60
CA LEU A 208 -14.32 -9.88 -3.83
C LEU A 208 -12.89 -10.10 -4.35
N HIS A 209 -12.24 -9.03 -4.74
CA HIS A 209 -10.79 -9.01 -4.96
C HIS A 209 -10.10 -8.23 -3.86
N GLY A 210 -9.02 -8.76 -3.32
CA GLY A 210 -8.30 -8.14 -2.23
C GLY A 210 -6.78 -8.15 -2.41
N GLN A 211 -6.15 -7.12 -1.85
CA GLN A 211 -4.72 -7.05 -1.58
C GLN A 211 -4.57 -6.79 -0.08
N VAL A 212 -4.12 -7.79 0.64
CA VAL A 212 -4.05 -7.76 2.10
C VAL A 212 -2.60 -7.76 2.54
N VAL A 213 -2.28 -6.99 3.56
CA VAL A 213 -1.00 -6.97 4.26
C VAL A 213 -1.24 -7.13 5.75
N LEU A 214 -0.28 -7.70 6.45
CA LEU A 214 -0.18 -7.55 7.90
C LEU A 214 0.50 -6.22 8.20
N LEU A 215 -0.04 -5.52 9.18
CA LEU A 215 0.48 -4.29 9.73
C LEU A 215 0.93 -4.59 11.16
N ASP A 216 2.19 -4.34 11.45
CA ASP A 216 2.77 -4.55 12.78
C ASP A 216 2.47 -3.35 13.67
N ALA A 217 1.72 -3.57 14.75
CA ALA A 217 1.32 -2.52 15.67
C ALA A 217 2.50 -1.94 16.47
N LEU A 218 3.60 -2.69 16.60
CA LEU A 218 4.75 -2.25 17.38
C LEU A 218 5.61 -1.23 16.64
N ASN A 219 5.77 -1.39 15.32
CA ASN A 219 6.70 -0.58 14.52
C ASN A 219 6.07 0.06 13.27
N GLY A 220 4.81 -0.23 12.98
CA GLY A 220 4.11 0.29 11.80
C GLY A 220 4.56 -0.31 10.47
N TYR A 221 5.41 -1.33 10.48
CA TYR A 221 5.86 -1.96 9.24
C TYR A 221 4.76 -2.81 8.60
N ARG A 222 4.88 -3.00 7.28
CA ARG A 222 3.91 -3.76 6.48
C ARG A 222 4.58 -4.98 5.87
N SER A 223 3.86 -6.10 5.91
CA SER A 223 4.26 -7.32 5.22
C SER A 223 4.20 -7.19 3.69
N GLN A 224 4.67 -8.22 3.01
CA GLN A 224 4.37 -8.40 1.59
C GLN A 224 2.86 -8.54 1.37
N LYS A 225 2.41 -8.17 0.16
CA LYS A 225 0.99 -8.21 -0.21
C LYS A 225 0.55 -9.64 -0.51
N HIS A 226 -0.44 -10.11 0.22
CA HIS A 226 -1.19 -11.30 -0.12
C HIS A 226 -2.39 -10.92 -1.02
N ARG A 227 -2.55 -11.59 -2.16
CA ARG A 227 -3.68 -11.36 -3.07
C ARG A 227 -4.72 -12.41 -2.85
N LEU A 228 -5.97 -12.00 -2.77
CA LEU A 228 -7.10 -12.91 -2.66
C LEU A 228 -8.17 -12.59 -3.71
N SER A 229 -8.93 -13.60 -4.02
CA SER A 229 -10.15 -13.48 -4.83
C SER A 229 -11.13 -14.54 -4.32
N ALA A 230 -12.33 -14.13 -3.96
CA ALA A 230 -13.35 -15.01 -3.41
C ALA A 230 -14.74 -14.61 -3.89
N LEU A 231 -15.58 -15.58 -4.16
CA LEU A 231 -17.02 -15.36 -4.27
C LEU A 231 -17.58 -15.22 -2.86
N VAL A 232 -18.34 -14.19 -2.62
CA VAL A 232 -18.99 -13.91 -1.33
C VAL A 232 -20.50 -13.89 -1.55
N GLU A 233 -21.23 -14.65 -0.74
CA GLU A 233 -22.68 -14.63 -0.64
C GLU A 233 -23.03 -14.04 0.72
N LEU A 234 -23.84 -12.98 0.73
CA LEU A 234 -24.32 -12.35 1.97
C LEU A 234 -25.30 -13.28 2.68
N LYS A 235 -25.16 -13.33 3.98
CA LYS A 235 -26.05 -14.09 4.87
C LYS A 235 -26.98 -13.15 5.61
#